data_71a14aafc51f4d2f9f669be28cde6bfc
#
_entry.id   71a14aafc51f4d2f9f669be28cde6bfc
#
_cell.length_a   1.000
_cell.length_b   1.000
_cell.length_c   1.000
_cell.angle_alpha   90.00
_cell.angle_beta   90.00
_cell.angle_gamma   90.00
#
_symmetry.space_group_name_H-M   'P 1'
#
loop_
_entity.id
_entity.type
_entity.pdbx_description
1 polymer ?
#
loop_
_entity_poly.entity_id
_entity_poly.type
_entity_poly.pdbx_seq_one_letter_code
_entity_poly.pdbx_strand_id
1 'polypeptide(L)'
;NVAYIAGQIPMNAGTLMHPGKVPSQVTVEQAQAAARQCGINILAALKGACGGDLDRVKRCVRLQGFVASADDFTAQPSVINAASDLMVEVFGDAGKHTRLALGSNVLPLDSCVEISAMFVLNP
;
A
#
# COMPACT_ATOMS: atom_id res chain seq x y z
N ASN A 1 20.79 -4.32 -5.29
CA ASN A 1 19.91 -3.35 -5.96
C ASN A 1 18.64 -3.14 -5.15
N VAL A 2 18.22 -1.90 -5.00
CA VAL A 2 17.04 -1.53 -4.20
C VAL A 2 16.08 -0.76 -5.10
N ALA A 3 14.80 -1.10 -5.02
CA ALA A 3 13.72 -0.36 -5.66
C ALA A 3 12.92 0.38 -4.58
N TYR A 4 12.87 1.70 -4.69
CA TYR A 4 12.04 2.55 -3.83
C TYR A 4 10.78 2.90 -4.61
N ILE A 5 9.63 2.50 -4.09
CA ILE A 5 8.35 2.78 -4.73
C ILE A 5 7.70 3.96 -4.01
N ALA A 6 7.46 5.02 -4.75
CA ALA A 6 6.81 6.22 -4.24
C ALA A 6 5.40 5.91 -3.74
N GLY A 7 4.87 6.76 -2.87
CA GLY A 7 3.53 6.61 -2.32
C GLY A 7 2.48 6.43 -3.41
N GLN A 8 1.72 5.35 -3.28
CA GLN A 8 0.61 5.03 -4.18
C GLN A 8 -0.70 5.30 -3.47
N ILE A 9 -1.61 5.98 -4.13
CA ILE A 9 -3.00 6.13 -3.70
C ILE A 9 -3.86 5.14 -4.50
N PRO A 10 -5.10 4.83 -4.04
CA PRO A 10 -5.86 3.73 -4.63
C PRO A 10 -6.57 4.10 -5.93
N MET A 11 -5.78 4.48 -6.95
CA MET A 11 -6.30 4.72 -8.28
C MET A 11 -6.61 3.39 -8.97
N ASN A 12 -7.78 3.30 -9.57
CA ASN A 12 -8.18 2.13 -10.35
C ASN A 12 -8.85 2.61 -11.63
N ALA A 13 -8.22 2.33 -12.78
CA ALA A 13 -8.71 2.74 -14.10
C ALA A 13 -9.04 4.25 -14.18
N GLY A 14 -8.17 5.09 -13.60
CA GLY A 14 -8.32 6.53 -13.62
C GLY A 14 -9.27 7.11 -12.57
N THR A 15 -9.84 6.28 -11.69
CA THR A 15 -10.77 6.71 -10.64
C THR A 15 -10.17 6.41 -9.27
N LEU A 16 -10.21 7.40 -8.38
CA LEU A 16 -9.79 7.23 -6.99
C LEU A 16 -10.87 6.47 -6.22
N MET A 17 -10.48 5.34 -5.60
CA MET A 17 -11.40 4.55 -4.78
C MET A 17 -11.61 5.20 -3.43
N HIS A 18 -12.86 5.31 -3.00
CA HIS A 18 -13.29 5.65 -1.64
C HIS A 18 -12.55 6.85 -1.02
N PRO A 19 -12.67 8.08 -1.59
CA PRO A 19 -12.05 9.26 -0.97
C PRO A 19 -12.72 9.60 0.36
N GLY A 20 -11.93 10.14 1.30
CA GLY A 20 -12.42 10.60 2.59
C GLY A 20 -11.72 9.95 3.76
N LYS A 21 -12.15 10.33 4.97
CA LYS A 21 -11.57 9.86 6.24
C LYS A 21 -12.22 8.59 6.74
N VAL A 22 -11.41 7.75 7.35
CA VAL A 22 -11.81 6.49 7.99
C VAL A 22 -11.99 6.72 9.49
N PRO A 23 -13.08 6.26 10.10
CA PRO A 23 -14.25 5.59 9.54
C PRO A 23 -15.43 6.52 9.24
N SER A 24 -15.26 7.84 9.39
CA SER A 24 -16.37 8.79 9.34
C SER A 24 -16.99 8.92 7.95
N GLN A 25 -16.18 8.80 6.89
CA GLN A 25 -16.64 8.95 5.50
C GLN A 25 -16.42 7.68 4.68
N VAL A 26 -15.44 6.86 5.07
CA VAL A 26 -15.05 5.62 4.40
C VAL A 26 -15.06 4.51 5.45
N THR A 27 -15.73 3.40 5.16
CA THR A 27 -15.75 2.27 6.10
C THR A 27 -14.38 1.59 6.15
N VAL A 28 -14.11 0.84 7.22
CA VAL A 28 -12.87 0.07 7.34
C VAL A 28 -12.75 -0.92 6.18
N GLU A 29 -13.83 -1.58 5.79
CA GLU A 29 -13.84 -2.54 4.68
C GLU A 29 -13.53 -1.86 3.34
N GLN A 30 -14.08 -0.67 3.11
CA GLN A 30 -13.76 0.12 1.92
C GLN A 30 -12.29 0.54 1.91
N ALA A 31 -11.77 0.96 3.06
CA ALA A 31 -10.37 1.34 3.20
C ALA A 31 -9.43 0.15 2.98
N GLN A 32 -9.83 -1.05 3.42
CA GLN A 32 -9.07 -2.28 3.15
C GLN A 32 -9.00 -2.58 1.65
N ALA A 33 -10.11 -2.44 0.94
CA ALA A 33 -10.14 -2.59 -0.52
C ALA A 33 -9.23 -1.55 -1.20
N ALA A 34 -9.26 -0.32 -0.72
CA ALA A 34 -8.39 0.75 -1.21
C ALA A 34 -6.90 0.45 -0.93
N ALA A 35 -6.58 -0.05 0.26
CA ALA A 35 -5.20 -0.43 0.61
C ALA A 35 -4.69 -1.57 -0.28
N ARG A 36 -5.53 -2.56 -0.59
CA ARG A 36 -5.16 -3.62 -1.53
C ARG A 36 -4.88 -3.05 -2.91
N GLN A 37 -5.68 -2.09 -3.38
CA GLN A 37 -5.43 -1.42 -4.67
C GLN A 37 -4.10 -0.67 -4.65
N CYS A 38 -3.75 0.01 -3.56
CA CYS A 38 -2.42 0.61 -3.41
C CYS A 38 -1.32 -0.44 -3.58
N GLY A 39 -1.50 -1.61 -2.98
CA GLY A 39 -0.56 -2.73 -3.14
C GLY A 39 -0.44 -3.19 -4.58
N ILE A 40 -1.55 -3.29 -5.29
CA ILE A 40 -1.56 -3.63 -6.73
C ILE A 40 -0.78 -2.57 -7.52
N ASN A 41 -0.98 -1.30 -7.21
CA ASN A 41 -0.28 -0.20 -7.87
C ASN A 41 1.21 -0.21 -7.57
N ILE A 42 1.59 -0.56 -6.34
CA ILE A 42 3.00 -0.78 -5.96
C ILE A 42 3.61 -1.88 -6.82
N LEU A 43 2.92 -3.01 -6.97
CA LEU A 43 3.41 -4.13 -7.78
C LEU A 43 3.56 -3.75 -9.25
N ALA A 44 2.65 -2.94 -9.78
CA ALA A 44 2.74 -2.45 -11.16
C ALA A 44 3.98 -1.57 -11.36
N ALA A 45 4.24 -0.63 -10.42
CA ALA A 45 5.43 0.20 -10.46
C ALA A 45 6.71 -0.63 -10.31
N LEU A 46 6.70 -1.59 -9.38
CA LEU A 46 7.81 -2.50 -9.15
C LEU A 46 8.13 -3.34 -10.40
N LYS A 47 7.10 -3.84 -11.07
CA LYS A 47 7.27 -4.60 -12.32
C LYS A 47 8.00 -3.77 -13.36
N GLY A 48 7.67 -2.49 -13.48
CA GLY A 48 8.39 -1.58 -14.37
C GLY A 48 9.86 -1.45 -13.99
N ALA A 49 10.15 -1.33 -12.69
CA ALA A 49 11.53 -1.24 -12.19
C ALA A 49 12.32 -2.54 -12.41
N CYS A 50 11.63 -3.67 -12.53
CA CYS A 50 12.24 -4.99 -12.77
C CYS A 50 12.35 -5.35 -14.26
N GLY A 51 12.11 -4.40 -15.15
CA GLY A 51 12.13 -4.68 -16.60
C GLY A 51 11.00 -5.62 -17.03
N GLY A 52 9.90 -5.66 -16.30
CA GLY A 52 8.74 -6.48 -16.58
C GLY A 52 8.71 -7.85 -15.90
N ASP A 53 9.73 -8.18 -15.10
CA ASP A 53 9.86 -9.50 -14.47
C ASP A 53 9.93 -9.41 -12.95
N LEU A 54 8.81 -9.68 -12.28
CA LEU A 54 8.74 -9.68 -10.81
C LEU A 54 9.54 -10.81 -10.16
N ASP A 55 9.99 -11.82 -10.91
CA ASP A 55 10.87 -12.87 -10.39
C ASP A 55 12.24 -12.32 -9.99
N ARG A 56 12.58 -11.10 -10.45
CA ARG A 56 13.78 -10.40 -10.00
C ARG A 56 13.70 -9.86 -8.58
N VAL A 57 12.53 -9.86 -7.95
CA VAL A 57 12.38 -9.38 -6.57
C VAL A 57 12.97 -10.42 -5.63
N LYS A 58 13.97 -10.00 -4.86
CA LYS A 58 14.57 -10.85 -3.82
C LYS A 58 13.70 -10.86 -2.57
N ARG A 59 13.22 -9.68 -2.15
CA ARG A 59 12.33 -9.56 -1.00
C ARG A 59 11.69 -8.19 -0.92
N CYS A 60 10.53 -8.13 -0.28
CA CYS A 60 9.94 -6.90 0.20
C CYS A 60 10.63 -6.53 1.52
N VAL A 61 11.14 -5.31 1.61
CA VAL A 61 11.83 -4.83 2.81
C VAL A 61 10.88 -4.11 3.75
N ARG A 62 10.07 -3.21 3.22
CA ARG A 62 9.26 -2.32 4.05
C ARG A 62 8.05 -1.77 3.29
N LEU A 63 6.93 -1.67 3.98
CA LEU A 63 5.79 -0.84 3.60
C LEU A 63 5.62 0.30 4.59
N GLN A 64 5.27 1.48 4.09
CA GLN A 64 4.85 2.61 4.90
C GLN A 64 3.43 2.98 4.49
N GLY A 65 2.48 2.70 5.38
CA GLY A 65 1.07 2.92 5.13
C GLY A 65 0.50 4.07 5.97
N PHE A 66 -0.25 4.95 5.32
CA PHE A 66 -0.93 6.08 5.93
C PHE A 66 -2.42 6.00 5.64
N VAL A 67 -3.23 6.18 6.68
CA VAL A 67 -4.69 6.15 6.57
C VAL A 67 -5.20 7.53 6.97
N ALA A 68 -5.97 8.16 6.08
CA ALA A 68 -6.68 9.40 6.42
C ALA A 68 -7.69 9.05 7.52
N SER A 69 -7.45 9.53 8.74
CA SER A 69 -8.10 9.02 9.93
C SER A 69 -8.88 10.12 10.65
N ALA A 70 -10.09 9.78 11.11
CA ALA A 70 -10.76 10.56 12.14
C ALA A 70 -9.87 10.56 13.41
N ASP A 71 -10.01 11.60 14.25
CA ASP A 71 -9.08 11.85 15.34
C ASP A 71 -8.95 10.70 16.34
N ASP A 72 -10.00 9.91 16.49
CA ASP A 72 -10.05 8.78 17.42
C ASP A 72 -9.89 7.40 16.77
N PHE A 73 -9.65 7.36 15.47
CA PHE A 73 -9.45 6.10 14.77
C PHE A 73 -8.03 5.57 15.04
N THR A 74 -7.94 4.34 15.54
CA THR A 74 -6.66 3.72 15.93
C THR A 74 -6.39 2.40 15.22
N ALA A 75 -7.26 1.97 14.30
CA ALA A 75 -7.15 0.67 13.63
C ALA A 75 -6.46 0.76 12.26
N GLN A 76 -5.53 1.70 12.07
CA GLN A 76 -4.74 1.80 10.84
C GLN A 76 -4.08 0.47 10.45
N PRO A 77 -3.54 -0.33 11.39
CA PRO A 77 -2.97 -1.63 11.01
C PRO A 77 -3.95 -2.56 10.32
N SER A 78 -5.22 -2.58 10.73
CA SER A 78 -6.22 -3.45 10.09
C SER A 78 -6.52 -3.04 8.66
N VAL A 79 -6.38 -1.75 8.33
CA VAL A 79 -6.52 -1.26 6.95
C VAL A 79 -5.30 -1.67 6.12
N ILE A 80 -4.09 -1.40 6.62
CA ILE A 80 -2.86 -1.64 5.87
C ILE A 80 -2.58 -3.14 5.72
N ASN A 81 -3.10 -3.99 6.59
CA ASN A 81 -2.98 -5.45 6.47
C ASN A 81 -3.36 -5.95 5.07
N ALA A 82 -4.34 -5.33 4.41
CA ALA A 82 -4.77 -5.74 3.07
C ALA A 82 -3.63 -5.64 2.04
N ALA A 83 -2.78 -4.62 2.14
CA ALA A 83 -1.61 -4.49 1.28
C ALA A 83 -0.47 -5.43 1.71
N SER A 84 -0.24 -5.58 3.01
CA SER A 84 0.78 -6.50 3.54
C SER A 84 0.47 -7.94 3.14
N ASP A 85 -0.78 -8.36 3.27
CA ASP A 85 -1.20 -9.71 2.90
C ASP A 85 -1.00 -9.96 1.41
N LEU A 86 -1.25 -8.95 0.57
CA LEU A 86 -1.01 -9.05 -0.87
C LEU A 86 0.47 -9.34 -1.18
N MET A 87 1.41 -8.70 -0.47
CA MET A 87 2.84 -8.94 -0.68
C MET A 87 3.20 -10.40 -0.38
N VAL A 88 2.62 -10.97 0.66
CA VAL A 88 2.85 -12.39 1.01
C VAL A 88 2.16 -13.31 0.01
N GLU A 89 0.97 -12.97 -0.47
CA GLU A 89 0.30 -13.73 -1.53
C GLU A 89 1.17 -13.83 -2.79
N VAL A 90 1.83 -12.74 -3.16
CA VAL A 90 2.61 -12.66 -4.41
C VAL A 90 4.00 -13.28 -4.24
N PHE A 91 4.68 -13.01 -3.13
CA PHE A 91 6.10 -13.36 -2.97
C PHE A 91 6.35 -14.46 -1.93
N GLY A 92 5.33 -14.95 -1.24
CA GLY A 92 5.52 -15.93 -0.16
C GLY A 92 6.36 -15.34 0.97
N ASP A 93 7.32 -16.09 1.49
CA ASP A 93 8.19 -15.63 2.57
C ASP A 93 8.98 -14.37 2.21
N ALA A 94 9.33 -14.20 0.95
CA ALA A 94 10.02 -13.00 0.47
C ALA A 94 9.12 -11.74 0.54
N GLY A 95 7.83 -11.90 0.71
CA GLY A 95 6.88 -10.81 0.89
C GLY A 95 6.76 -10.31 2.33
N LYS A 96 7.30 -11.04 3.30
CA LYS A 96 7.28 -10.61 4.71
C LYS A 96 8.24 -9.43 4.89
N HIS A 97 7.76 -8.38 5.55
CA HIS A 97 8.42 -7.08 5.57
C HIS A 97 8.22 -6.36 6.89
N THR A 98 9.00 -5.32 7.14
CA THR A 98 8.72 -4.35 8.21
C THR A 98 7.69 -3.35 7.75
N ARG A 99 6.97 -2.72 8.70
CA ARG A 99 5.85 -1.87 8.32
C ARG A 99 5.60 -0.76 9.33
N LEU A 100 5.23 0.43 8.83
CA LEU A 100 4.52 1.46 9.56
C LEU A 100 3.07 1.49 9.07
N ALA A 101 2.12 1.70 9.99
CA ALA A 101 0.72 1.93 9.69
C ALA A 101 0.23 3.05 10.60
N LEU A 102 0.17 4.26 10.07
CA LEU A 102 -0.06 5.49 10.82
C LEU A 102 -1.28 6.24 10.30
N GLY A 103 -1.79 7.14 11.12
CA GLY A 103 -2.86 8.06 10.74
C GLY A 103 -2.32 9.34 10.13
N SER A 104 -3.13 9.96 9.28
CA SER A 104 -2.90 11.28 8.72
C SER A 104 -4.23 12.06 8.76
N ASN A 105 -4.16 13.38 8.92
CA ASN A 105 -5.38 14.21 8.85
C ASN A 105 -6.00 14.18 7.46
N VAL A 106 -5.16 14.25 6.43
CA VAL A 106 -5.56 14.34 5.04
C VAL A 106 -4.45 13.79 4.18
N LEU A 107 -4.82 13.17 3.07
CA LEU A 107 -3.88 12.65 2.08
C LEU A 107 -4.14 13.30 0.72
N PRO A 108 -3.20 13.22 -0.22
CA PRO A 108 -3.38 13.82 -1.55
C PRO A 108 -4.69 13.39 -2.20
N LEU A 109 -5.38 14.32 -2.83
CA LEU A 109 -6.66 14.14 -3.54
C LEU A 109 -7.77 13.59 -2.62
N ASP A 110 -7.66 13.84 -1.31
CA ASP A 110 -8.57 13.30 -0.30
C ASP A 110 -8.59 11.77 -0.28
N SER A 111 -7.49 11.14 -0.64
CA SER A 111 -7.36 9.68 -0.60
C SER A 111 -7.52 9.16 0.83
N CYS A 112 -8.16 8.00 0.98
CA CYS A 112 -8.31 7.39 2.31
C CYS A 112 -7.05 6.66 2.76
N VAL A 113 -6.17 6.31 1.83
CA VAL A 113 -4.95 5.54 2.14
C VAL A 113 -3.85 5.89 1.14
N GLU A 114 -2.60 5.86 1.60
CA GLU A 114 -1.42 5.99 0.75
C GLU A 114 -0.33 5.05 1.28
N ILE A 115 0.34 4.33 0.38
CA ILE A 115 1.34 3.34 0.76
C ILE A 115 2.56 3.47 -0.13
N SER A 116 3.75 3.54 0.48
CA SER A 116 5.04 3.44 -0.21
C SER A 116 5.73 2.13 0.17
N ALA A 117 6.74 1.74 -0.60
CA ALA A 117 7.39 0.46 -0.40
C ALA A 117 8.86 0.48 -0.79
N MET A 118 9.61 -0.49 -0.26
CA MET A 118 11.01 -0.73 -0.60
C MET A 118 11.22 -2.22 -0.83
N PHE A 119 11.93 -2.55 -1.90
CA PHE A 119 12.24 -3.93 -2.27
C PHE A 119 13.71 -4.07 -2.59
N VAL A 120 14.27 -5.26 -2.34
CA VAL A 120 15.60 -5.65 -2.81
C VAL A 120 15.42 -6.51 -4.06
N LEU A 121 16.20 -6.21 -5.08
CA LEU A 121 16.19 -6.94 -6.34
C LEU A 121 17.44 -7.80 -6.47
N ASN A 122 17.31 -8.92 -7.15
CA ASN A 122 18.46 -9.74 -7.54
C ASN A 122 19.27 -8.98 -8.61
N PRO A 123 20.61 -9.18 -8.60
CA PRO A 123 21.47 -8.51 -9.58
C PRO A 123 21.18 -8.91 -11.02
#